data_4005477f984a838918bf8754c52e88b8
#
_entry.id   4005477f984a838918bf8754c52e88b8
#
_cell.length_a   1.000
_cell.length_b   1.000
_cell.length_c   1.000
_cell.angle_alpha   90.00
_cell.angle_beta   90.00
_cell.angle_gamma   90.00
#
_symmetry.space_group_name_H-M   'P 1'
#
loop_
_entity.id
_entity.type
_entity.pdbx_description
1 polymer ?
#
loop_
_entity_poly.entity_id
_entity_poly.type
_entity_poly.pdbx_seq_one_letter_code
_entity_poly.pdbx_strand_id
1 'polypeptide(L)'
;RPAKLVSDMWAEGKSDFEIREEMVRKFKVSPDKVSLMFSVASSEQKILKDGKGKVSLYIGIPFCPTRCLYCSFTSYDMKRYNGKMDAYLDALEKEMAHCSKYYQYKKISSIYIGGGTPTSLNEQQLERLLSMVDKYYSRPQEYTVEAGRPDTITREKLRILRHHNVGRISINPQTLNQKTLDLIGR
;
A
#
# COMPACT_ATOMS: atom_id res chain seq x y z
N ARG A 1 2.96 -9.78 13.10
CA ARG A 1 1.53 -10.00 12.82
C ARG A 1 1.11 -11.34 13.43
N PRO A 2 -0.04 -11.44 14.12
CA PRO A 2 -0.46 -12.68 14.75
C PRO A 2 -0.56 -13.88 13.79
N ALA A 3 -1.16 -13.70 12.61
CA ALA A 3 -1.27 -14.76 11.61
C ALA A 3 0.11 -15.26 11.12
N LYS A 4 1.14 -14.39 11.11
CA LYS A 4 2.51 -14.80 10.74
C LYS A 4 3.07 -15.85 11.69
N LEU A 5 2.77 -15.77 13.00
CA LEU A 5 3.21 -16.80 13.96
C LEU A 5 2.68 -18.18 13.59
N VAL A 6 1.42 -18.29 13.16
CA VAL A 6 0.83 -19.53 12.68
C VAL A 6 1.58 -20.04 11.44
N SER A 7 1.84 -19.15 10.47
CA SER A 7 2.56 -19.50 9.24
C SER A 7 4.00 -19.95 9.52
N ASP A 8 4.71 -19.28 10.44
CA ASP A 8 6.07 -19.64 10.83
C ASP A 8 6.10 -21.03 11.51
N MET A 9 5.16 -21.31 12.41
CA MET A 9 5.04 -22.60 13.08
C MET A 9 4.67 -23.73 12.11
N TRP A 10 3.85 -23.48 11.10
CA TRP A 10 3.61 -24.43 10.02
C TRP A 10 4.90 -24.73 9.23
N ALA A 11 5.70 -23.70 8.97
CA ALA A 11 6.98 -23.87 8.29
C ALA A 11 8.00 -24.67 9.13
N GLU A 12 7.90 -24.61 10.47
CA GLU A 12 8.66 -25.43 11.42
C GLU A 12 8.13 -26.88 11.51
N GLY A 13 7.03 -27.22 10.84
CA GLY A 13 6.45 -28.56 10.80
C GLY A 13 5.49 -28.87 11.95
N LYS A 14 5.08 -27.87 12.75
CA LYS A 14 4.10 -28.08 13.82
C LYS A 14 2.71 -28.35 13.25
N SER A 15 1.98 -29.25 13.90
CA SER A 15 0.57 -29.53 13.60
C SER A 15 -0.34 -28.40 14.06
N ASP A 16 -1.54 -28.31 13.48
CA ASP A 16 -2.57 -27.34 13.88
C ASP A 16 -2.92 -27.44 15.36
N PHE A 17 -2.91 -28.65 15.90
CA PHE A 17 -3.19 -28.89 17.32
C PHE A 17 -2.10 -28.27 18.20
N GLU A 18 -0.83 -28.54 17.93
CA GLU A 18 0.30 -27.99 18.69
C GLU A 18 0.33 -26.46 18.63
N ILE A 19 0.06 -25.87 17.45
CA ILE A 19 0.01 -24.43 17.28
C ILE A 19 -1.13 -23.83 18.12
N ARG A 20 -2.32 -24.42 18.08
CA ARG A 20 -3.47 -23.96 18.89
C ARG A 20 -3.18 -24.01 20.39
N GLU A 21 -2.62 -25.09 20.86
CA GLU A 21 -2.19 -25.27 22.25
C GLU A 21 -1.17 -24.18 22.64
N GLU A 22 -0.15 -23.97 21.84
CA GLU A 22 0.90 -22.97 22.12
C GLU A 22 0.33 -21.55 22.12
N MET A 23 -0.55 -21.21 21.17
CA MET A 23 -1.21 -19.90 21.13
C MET A 23 -2.03 -19.62 22.38
N VAL A 24 -2.79 -20.58 22.87
CA VAL A 24 -3.60 -20.43 24.07
C VAL A 24 -2.73 -20.42 25.33
N ARG A 25 -1.83 -21.38 25.48
CA ARG A 25 -1.09 -21.57 26.75
C ARG A 25 0.06 -20.57 26.92
N LYS A 26 0.86 -20.35 25.86
CA LYS A 26 2.05 -19.48 25.92
C LYS A 26 1.72 -18.01 25.59
N PHE A 27 0.97 -17.78 24.53
CA PHE A 27 0.66 -16.43 24.07
C PHE A 27 -0.65 -15.87 24.65
N LYS A 28 -1.41 -16.65 25.44
CA LYS A 28 -2.64 -16.25 26.10
C LYS A 28 -3.70 -15.72 25.13
N VAL A 29 -3.72 -16.24 23.91
CA VAL A 29 -4.69 -15.87 22.88
C VAL A 29 -5.99 -16.66 23.11
N SER A 30 -7.15 -16.00 23.04
CA SER A 30 -8.44 -16.71 23.15
C SER A 30 -8.67 -17.67 21.97
N PRO A 31 -9.38 -18.79 22.17
CA PRO A 31 -9.62 -19.78 21.11
C PRO A 31 -10.23 -19.19 19.83
N ASP A 32 -11.17 -18.24 19.96
CA ASP A 32 -11.81 -17.57 18.81
C ASP A 32 -10.78 -16.79 18.00
N LYS A 33 -9.89 -16.04 18.65
CA LYS A 33 -8.81 -15.31 17.99
C LYS A 33 -7.81 -16.25 17.35
N VAL A 34 -7.50 -17.39 17.96
CA VAL A 34 -6.66 -18.43 17.36
C VAL A 34 -7.31 -18.93 16.06
N SER A 35 -8.62 -19.21 16.09
CA SER A 35 -9.34 -19.66 14.89
C SER A 35 -9.31 -18.61 13.77
N LEU A 36 -9.46 -17.31 14.11
CA LEU A 36 -9.30 -16.22 13.17
C LEU A 36 -7.86 -16.16 12.60
N MET A 37 -6.82 -16.33 13.45
CA MET A 37 -5.42 -16.35 13.00
C MET A 37 -5.18 -17.47 11.97
N PHE A 38 -5.72 -18.66 12.18
CA PHE A 38 -5.63 -19.76 11.23
C PHE A 38 -6.33 -19.44 9.91
N SER A 39 -7.53 -18.88 9.95
CA SER A 39 -8.27 -18.48 8.76
C SER A 39 -7.49 -17.46 7.92
N VAL A 40 -6.92 -16.44 8.58
CA VAL A 40 -6.10 -15.40 7.93
C VAL A 40 -4.82 -16.03 7.36
N ALA A 41 -4.08 -16.83 8.15
CA ALA A 41 -2.85 -17.46 7.71
C ALA A 41 -3.07 -18.38 6.49
N SER A 42 -4.15 -19.17 6.48
CA SER A 42 -4.52 -20.02 5.34
C SER A 42 -4.81 -19.21 4.08
N SER A 43 -5.50 -18.07 4.22
CA SER A 43 -5.78 -17.16 3.09
C SER A 43 -4.51 -16.50 2.57
N GLU A 44 -3.62 -16.04 3.47
CA GLU A 44 -2.32 -15.47 3.11
C GLU A 44 -1.44 -16.49 2.38
N GLN A 45 -1.40 -17.76 2.81
CA GLN A 45 -0.60 -18.78 2.14
C GLN A 45 -0.99 -19.00 0.68
N LYS A 46 -2.28 -18.95 0.34
CA LYS A 46 -2.75 -19.07 -1.05
C LYS A 46 -2.17 -17.94 -1.90
N ILE A 47 -2.28 -16.69 -1.42
CA ILE A 47 -1.76 -15.50 -2.11
C ILE A 47 -0.23 -15.58 -2.27
N LEU A 48 0.47 -15.98 -1.22
CA LEU A 48 1.93 -16.09 -1.24
C LEU A 48 2.44 -17.17 -2.20
N LYS A 49 1.74 -18.30 -2.31
CA LYS A 49 2.07 -19.36 -3.29
C LYS A 49 1.94 -18.82 -4.72
N ASP A 50 0.87 -18.09 -5.01
CA ASP A 50 0.65 -17.48 -6.32
C ASP A 50 1.67 -16.36 -6.63
N GLY A 51 2.22 -15.73 -5.60
CA GLY A 51 3.26 -14.70 -5.71
C GLY A 51 4.69 -15.23 -5.88
N LYS A 52 4.91 -16.55 -5.73
CA LYS A 52 6.26 -17.12 -5.77
C LYS A 52 6.93 -16.86 -7.13
N GLY A 53 8.12 -16.27 -7.10
CA GLY A 53 8.88 -15.90 -8.30
C GLY A 53 8.41 -14.64 -9.02
N LYS A 54 7.38 -13.98 -8.51
CA LYS A 54 6.89 -12.67 -8.99
C LYS A 54 7.52 -11.54 -8.17
N VAL A 55 7.36 -10.31 -8.66
CA VAL A 55 7.84 -9.08 -8.01
C VAL A 55 6.66 -8.24 -7.56
N SER A 56 6.76 -7.64 -6.38
CA SER A 56 5.85 -6.59 -5.92
C SER A 56 6.54 -5.24 -6.01
N LEU A 57 5.87 -4.25 -6.57
CA LEU A 57 6.39 -2.91 -6.75
C LEU A 57 5.75 -1.96 -5.75
N TYR A 58 6.57 -1.21 -5.02
CA TYR A 58 6.14 -0.10 -4.19
C TYR A 58 6.62 1.21 -4.79
N ILE A 59 5.71 2.16 -5.00
CA ILE A 59 6.01 3.50 -5.52
C ILE A 59 5.63 4.50 -4.43
N GLY A 60 6.63 5.25 -3.95
CA GLY A 60 6.42 6.25 -2.90
C GLY A 60 6.12 7.62 -3.47
N ILE A 61 5.05 8.27 -3.01
CA ILE A 61 4.75 9.69 -3.29
C ILE A 61 4.83 10.46 -1.96
N PRO A 62 5.95 11.13 -1.68
CA PRO A 62 6.22 11.67 -0.34
C PRO A 62 5.57 13.02 -0.08
N PHE A 63 4.49 13.36 -0.76
CA PHE A 63 3.81 14.66 -0.63
C PHE A 63 2.46 14.53 0.06
N CYS A 64 2.15 15.50 0.93
CA CYS A 64 0.85 15.65 1.59
C CYS A 64 0.40 17.12 1.55
N PRO A 65 -0.91 17.41 1.57
CA PRO A 65 -1.40 18.80 1.66
C PRO A 65 -0.90 19.51 2.91
N THR A 66 -0.84 18.80 4.04
CA THR A 66 -0.29 19.20 5.32
C THR A 66 0.35 17.99 5.99
N ARG A 67 1.24 18.22 6.95
CA ARG A 67 1.79 17.13 7.77
C ARG A 67 0.93 16.95 9.03
N CYS A 68 0.30 15.80 9.16
CA CYS A 68 -0.47 15.46 10.36
C CYS A 68 0.43 15.38 11.59
N LEU A 69 -0.04 15.83 12.75
CA LEU A 69 0.73 15.92 13.99
C LEU A 69 1.35 14.58 14.43
N TYR A 70 0.65 13.48 14.19
CA TYR A 70 1.07 12.12 14.56
C TYR A 70 1.90 11.41 13.48
N CYS A 71 2.14 12.04 12.31
CA CYS A 71 2.73 11.33 11.18
C CYS A 71 4.23 11.08 11.36
N SER A 72 4.62 9.81 11.34
CA SER A 72 6.01 9.36 11.38
C SER A 72 6.58 9.02 9.99
N PHE A 73 5.75 9.04 8.94
CA PHE A 73 6.20 8.77 7.58
C PHE A 73 6.96 9.94 6.97
N THR A 74 7.76 9.65 5.95
CA THR A 74 8.36 10.66 5.09
C THR A 74 7.25 11.37 4.31
N SER A 75 6.89 12.57 4.76
CA SER A 75 5.87 13.38 4.12
C SER A 75 6.29 14.85 4.09
N TYR A 76 6.28 15.41 2.89
CA TYR A 76 6.62 16.82 2.65
C TYR A 76 5.35 17.63 2.41
N ASP A 77 5.22 18.74 3.13
CA ASP A 77 4.11 19.69 2.94
C ASP A 77 4.17 20.31 1.55
N MET A 78 3.13 20.15 0.76
CA MET A 78 3.04 20.68 -0.60
C MET A 78 3.18 22.20 -0.67
N LYS A 79 2.75 22.94 0.37
CA LYS A 79 2.90 24.41 0.41
C LYS A 79 4.38 24.80 0.45
N ARG A 80 5.18 24.07 1.23
CA ARG A 80 6.62 24.32 1.37
C ARG A 80 7.42 23.86 0.15
N TYR A 81 6.95 22.80 -0.52
CA TYR A 81 7.63 22.18 -1.66
C TYR A 81 6.89 22.39 -2.97
N ASN A 82 6.19 23.54 -3.07
CA ASN A 82 5.46 23.93 -4.29
C ASN A 82 6.40 23.92 -5.52
N GLY A 83 5.94 23.31 -6.61
CA GLY A 83 6.72 23.15 -7.84
C GLY A 83 7.76 22.04 -7.85
N LYS A 84 7.93 21.29 -6.74
CA LYS A 84 8.88 20.16 -6.70
C LYS A 84 8.27 18.84 -7.17
N MET A 85 6.94 18.73 -7.25
CA MET A 85 6.25 17.50 -7.66
C MET A 85 6.64 17.05 -9.06
N ASP A 86 6.70 17.97 -10.03
CA ASP A 86 7.06 17.61 -11.41
C ASP A 86 8.52 17.15 -11.51
N ALA A 87 9.44 17.83 -10.83
CA ALA A 87 10.85 17.43 -10.77
C ALA A 87 11.01 16.05 -10.07
N TYR A 88 10.17 15.77 -9.07
CA TYR A 88 10.12 14.46 -8.43
C TYR A 88 9.64 13.38 -9.40
N LEU A 89 8.58 13.66 -10.17
CA LEU A 89 8.06 12.72 -11.17
C LEU A 89 9.08 12.48 -12.29
N ASP A 90 9.87 13.50 -12.69
CA ASP A 90 10.96 13.36 -13.65
C ASP A 90 12.04 12.39 -13.13
N ALA A 91 12.41 12.53 -11.86
CA ALA A 91 13.38 11.63 -11.23
C ALA A 91 12.82 10.20 -11.09
N LEU A 92 11.56 10.08 -10.67
CA LEU A 92 10.86 8.80 -10.52
C LEU A 92 10.74 8.06 -11.86
N GLU A 93 10.48 8.78 -12.98
CA GLU A 93 10.43 8.19 -14.31
C GLU A 93 11.77 7.58 -14.71
N LYS A 94 12.87 8.28 -14.42
CA LYS A 94 14.23 7.75 -14.68
C LYS A 94 14.51 6.48 -13.86
N GLU A 95 14.09 6.48 -12.60
CA GLU A 95 14.21 5.32 -11.73
C GLU A 95 13.37 4.14 -12.23
N MET A 96 12.11 4.36 -12.60
CA MET A 96 11.24 3.34 -13.19
C MET A 96 11.83 2.76 -14.48
N ALA A 97 12.32 3.62 -15.38
CA ALA A 97 12.96 3.21 -16.63
C ALA A 97 14.22 2.37 -16.39
N HIS A 98 14.97 2.67 -15.33
CA HIS A 98 16.14 1.89 -14.95
C HIS A 98 15.72 0.54 -14.34
N CYS A 99 14.86 0.56 -13.34
CA CYS A 99 14.42 -0.63 -12.61
C CYS A 99 13.68 -1.62 -13.53
N SER A 100 12.88 -1.14 -14.48
CA SER A 100 12.12 -2.01 -15.38
C SER A 100 13.01 -2.96 -16.18
N LYS A 101 14.25 -2.56 -16.51
CA LYS A 101 15.23 -3.40 -17.21
C LYS A 101 15.65 -4.63 -16.41
N TYR A 102 15.71 -4.53 -15.07
CA TYR A 102 16.07 -5.66 -14.21
C TYR A 102 14.93 -6.65 -14.03
N TYR A 103 13.68 -6.20 -14.21
CA TYR A 103 12.48 -7.00 -13.95
C TYR A 103 11.68 -7.33 -15.21
N GLN A 104 12.20 -7.03 -16.40
CA GLN A 104 11.50 -7.24 -17.68
C GLN A 104 11.05 -8.69 -17.92
N TYR A 105 11.73 -9.66 -17.32
CA TYR A 105 11.38 -11.09 -17.43
C TYR A 105 10.55 -11.60 -16.24
N LYS A 106 10.22 -10.77 -15.28
CA LYS A 106 9.44 -11.15 -14.09
C LYS A 106 8.02 -10.62 -14.16
N LYS A 107 7.07 -11.44 -13.77
CA LYS A 107 5.68 -10.99 -13.63
C LYS A 107 5.55 -10.11 -12.39
N ILE A 108 4.85 -9.00 -12.52
CA ILE A 108 4.47 -8.15 -11.39
C ILE A 108 3.24 -8.76 -10.73
N SER A 109 3.32 -9.09 -9.44
CA SER A 109 2.17 -9.61 -8.68
C SER A 109 1.31 -8.48 -8.14
N SER A 110 1.93 -7.44 -7.63
CA SER A 110 1.21 -6.30 -7.08
C SER A 110 1.96 -4.99 -7.31
N ILE A 111 1.20 -3.91 -7.49
CA ILE A 111 1.70 -2.54 -7.48
C ILE A 111 0.98 -1.79 -6.37
N TYR A 112 1.74 -1.13 -5.52
CA TYR A 112 1.24 -0.31 -4.42
C TYR A 112 1.84 1.09 -4.52
N ILE A 113 0.99 2.08 -4.75
CA ILE A 113 1.39 3.49 -4.74
C ILE A 113 0.96 4.10 -3.41
N GLY A 114 1.92 4.50 -2.61
CA GLY A 114 1.68 4.99 -1.25
C GLY A 114 2.67 6.05 -0.82
N GLY A 115 2.88 6.18 0.49
CA GLY A 115 3.84 7.11 1.10
C GLY A 115 3.18 8.23 1.89
N GLY A 116 3.24 9.45 1.40
CA GLY A 116 2.50 10.59 1.95
C GLY A 116 1.02 10.48 1.58
N THR A 117 0.66 11.03 0.44
CA THR A 117 -0.70 10.92 -0.11
C THR A 117 -0.63 11.02 -1.64
N PRO A 118 -0.66 9.91 -2.37
CA PRO A 118 -0.59 9.91 -3.85
C PRO A 118 -1.63 10.81 -4.52
N THR A 119 -2.85 10.86 -3.97
CA THR A 119 -3.93 11.74 -4.46
C THR A 119 -3.72 13.24 -4.17
N SER A 120 -2.62 13.60 -3.50
CA SER A 120 -2.18 15.01 -3.40
C SER A 120 -1.68 15.57 -4.73
N LEU A 121 -1.20 14.72 -5.64
CA LEU A 121 -0.88 15.09 -7.01
C LEU A 121 -2.14 15.68 -7.68
N ASN A 122 -1.96 16.69 -8.53
CA ASN A 122 -3.07 17.17 -9.35
C ASN A 122 -3.43 16.13 -10.43
N GLU A 123 -4.51 16.36 -11.18
CA GLU A 123 -5.02 15.40 -12.16
C GLU A 123 -3.98 15.08 -13.24
N GLN A 124 -3.26 16.09 -13.74
CA GLN A 124 -2.23 15.90 -14.78
C GLN A 124 -1.03 15.10 -14.25
N GLN A 125 -0.60 15.39 -13.03
CA GLN A 125 0.49 14.68 -12.37
C GLN A 125 0.12 13.23 -12.04
N LEU A 126 -1.11 12.99 -11.60
CA LEU A 126 -1.62 11.65 -11.32
C LEU A 126 -1.73 10.83 -12.61
N GLU A 127 -2.27 11.40 -13.68
CA GLU A 127 -2.32 10.79 -15.01
C GLU A 127 -0.93 10.45 -15.51
N ARG A 128 0.04 11.38 -15.38
CA ARG A 128 1.44 11.15 -15.74
C ARG A 128 2.05 9.98 -14.96
N LEU A 129 1.86 9.95 -13.64
CA LEU A 129 2.36 8.86 -12.78
C LEU A 129 1.84 7.50 -13.24
N LEU A 130 0.54 7.38 -13.46
CA LEU A 130 -0.08 6.12 -13.85
C LEU A 130 0.33 5.70 -15.26
N SER A 131 0.44 6.65 -16.20
CA SER A 131 0.98 6.42 -17.54
C SER A 131 2.44 5.91 -17.52
N MET A 132 3.27 6.42 -16.62
CA MET A 132 4.63 5.88 -16.42
C MET A 132 4.58 4.42 -15.91
N VAL A 133 3.68 4.10 -15.00
CA VAL A 133 3.51 2.72 -14.52
C VAL A 133 3.11 1.80 -15.66
N ASP A 134 2.12 2.18 -16.47
CA ASP A 134 1.66 1.39 -17.62
C ASP A 134 2.74 1.22 -18.70
N LYS A 135 3.60 2.24 -18.87
CA LYS A 135 4.72 2.22 -19.83
C LYS A 135 5.83 1.23 -19.45
N TYR A 136 6.15 1.16 -18.15
CA TYR A 136 7.34 0.43 -17.70
C TYR A 136 7.04 -0.93 -17.07
N TYR A 137 5.80 -1.20 -16.66
CA TYR A 137 5.46 -2.42 -15.94
C TYR A 137 4.21 -3.10 -16.50
N SER A 138 4.23 -4.43 -16.48
CA SER A 138 3.06 -5.22 -16.87
C SER A 138 1.94 -5.08 -15.84
N ARG A 139 0.71 -5.27 -16.29
CA ARG A 139 -0.48 -5.21 -15.44
C ARG A 139 -0.35 -6.21 -14.27
N PRO A 140 -0.47 -5.75 -13.01
CA PRO A 140 -0.40 -6.61 -11.83
C PRO A 140 -1.72 -7.34 -11.57
N GLN A 141 -1.68 -8.36 -10.70
CA GLN A 141 -2.89 -8.99 -10.16
C GLN A 141 -3.61 -8.07 -9.15
N GLU A 142 -2.85 -7.30 -8.38
CA GLU A 142 -3.36 -6.31 -7.44
C GLU A 142 -2.71 -4.95 -7.70
N TYR A 143 -3.54 -3.92 -7.89
CA TYR A 143 -3.12 -2.55 -8.07
C TYR A 143 -3.83 -1.66 -7.06
N THR A 144 -3.08 -1.15 -6.10
CA THR A 144 -3.59 -0.33 -5.00
C THR A 144 -2.96 1.05 -5.01
N VAL A 145 -3.78 2.09 -4.82
CA VAL A 145 -3.33 3.47 -4.64
C VAL A 145 -3.88 4.02 -3.33
N GLU A 146 -3.01 4.60 -2.50
CA GLU A 146 -3.43 5.30 -1.29
C GLU A 146 -4.08 6.64 -1.65
N ALA A 147 -5.32 6.80 -1.23
CA ALA A 147 -6.06 8.05 -1.20
C ALA A 147 -6.28 8.46 0.27
N GLY A 148 -5.18 8.44 1.02
CA GLY A 148 -5.18 8.49 2.50
C GLY A 148 -5.84 9.74 3.09
N ARG A 149 -6.00 10.80 2.31
CA ARG A 149 -6.66 12.04 2.69
C ARG A 149 -7.94 12.24 1.86
N PRO A 150 -9.15 12.14 2.46
CA PRO A 150 -10.41 12.36 1.73
C PRO A 150 -10.49 13.71 1.00
N ASP A 151 -9.90 14.77 1.59
CA ASP A 151 -9.84 16.12 1.03
C ASP A 151 -8.99 16.24 -0.25
N THR A 152 -8.24 15.22 -0.62
CA THR A 152 -7.45 15.20 -1.86
C THR A 152 -8.14 14.44 -3.00
N ILE A 153 -9.30 13.85 -2.74
CA ILE A 153 -10.02 13.03 -3.71
C ILE A 153 -10.97 13.88 -4.52
N THR A 154 -10.81 13.88 -5.85
CA THR A 154 -11.76 14.47 -6.79
C THR A 154 -12.40 13.40 -7.66
N ARG A 155 -13.58 13.68 -8.23
CA ARG A 155 -14.24 12.78 -9.17
C ARG A 155 -13.34 12.47 -10.37
N GLU A 156 -12.59 13.46 -10.83
CA GLU A 156 -11.69 13.28 -11.98
C GLU A 156 -10.52 12.39 -11.64
N LYS A 157 -9.89 12.54 -10.47
CA LYS A 157 -8.84 11.61 -10.01
C LYS A 157 -9.34 10.17 -9.89
N LEU A 158 -10.58 9.96 -9.43
CA LEU A 158 -11.17 8.62 -9.40
C LEU A 158 -11.38 8.05 -10.80
N ARG A 159 -11.74 8.86 -11.79
CA ARG A 159 -11.82 8.44 -13.21
C ARG A 159 -10.46 8.07 -13.77
N ILE A 160 -9.44 8.88 -13.50
CA ILE A 160 -8.05 8.59 -13.88
C ILE A 160 -7.59 7.25 -13.29
N LEU A 161 -7.75 7.06 -11.99
CA LEU A 161 -7.41 5.79 -11.33
C LEU A 161 -8.14 4.60 -11.98
N ARG A 162 -9.42 4.75 -12.29
CA ARG A 162 -10.21 3.71 -12.95
C ARG A 162 -9.74 3.43 -14.37
N HIS A 163 -9.40 4.47 -15.13
CA HIS A 163 -8.87 4.36 -16.50
C HIS A 163 -7.60 3.51 -16.53
N HIS A 164 -6.69 3.73 -15.58
CA HIS A 164 -5.46 2.96 -15.44
C HIS A 164 -5.62 1.62 -14.70
N ASN A 165 -6.86 1.12 -14.58
CA ASN A 165 -7.18 -0.17 -13.97
C ASN A 165 -6.71 -0.33 -12.51
N VAL A 166 -6.62 0.75 -11.75
CA VAL A 166 -6.44 0.66 -10.31
C VAL A 166 -7.62 -0.06 -9.68
N GLY A 167 -7.35 -1.22 -9.07
CA GLY A 167 -8.39 -2.11 -8.54
C GLY A 167 -8.82 -1.75 -7.12
N ARG A 168 -7.97 -1.03 -6.38
CA ARG A 168 -8.22 -0.67 -4.99
C ARG A 168 -7.70 0.72 -4.67
N ILE A 169 -8.46 1.48 -3.89
CA ILE A 169 -8.00 2.69 -3.23
C ILE A 169 -8.13 2.52 -1.71
N SER A 170 -7.18 3.06 -0.96
CA SER A 170 -7.21 3.08 0.51
C SER A 170 -7.53 4.49 0.99
N ILE A 171 -8.69 4.67 1.63
CA ILE A 171 -9.15 5.95 2.17
C ILE A 171 -9.08 5.90 3.68
N ASN A 172 -8.40 6.87 4.30
CA ASN A 172 -8.17 6.90 5.74
C ASN A 172 -8.77 8.18 6.33
N PRO A 173 -10.04 8.19 6.73
CA PRO A 173 -10.68 9.37 7.34
C PRO A 173 -10.09 9.69 8.72
N GLN A 174 -9.49 8.72 9.41
CA GLN A 174 -8.93 8.75 10.76
C GLN A 174 -9.99 8.92 11.86
N THR A 175 -10.86 9.91 11.75
CA THR A 175 -11.99 10.17 12.61
C THR A 175 -13.07 10.94 11.84
N LEU A 176 -14.30 10.92 12.30
CA LEU A 176 -15.40 11.74 11.81
C LEU A 176 -15.66 12.98 12.70
N ASN A 177 -14.81 13.19 13.72
CA ASN A 177 -14.92 14.34 14.61
C ASN A 177 -14.06 15.49 14.07
N GLN A 178 -14.70 16.59 13.61
CA GLN A 178 -14.02 17.72 13.01
C GLN A 178 -13.01 18.39 13.96
N LYS A 179 -13.36 18.58 15.24
CA LYS A 179 -12.43 19.17 16.22
C LYS A 179 -11.13 18.37 16.35
N THR A 180 -11.22 17.02 16.27
CA THR A 180 -10.05 16.15 16.30
C THR A 180 -9.25 16.28 15.01
N LEU A 181 -9.90 16.38 13.85
CA LEU A 181 -9.23 16.58 12.58
C LEU A 181 -8.45 17.92 12.57
N ASP A 182 -9.07 18.99 13.03
CA ASP A 182 -8.42 20.31 13.13
C ASP A 182 -7.20 20.26 14.05
N LEU A 183 -7.33 19.60 15.20
CA LEU A 183 -6.25 19.44 16.19
C LEU A 183 -5.03 18.70 15.61
N ILE A 184 -5.24 17.67 14.79
CA ILE A 184 -4.17 16.87 14.19
C ILE A 184 -3.67 17.44 12.84
N GLY A 185 -4.16 18.59 12.40
CA GLY A 185 -3.76 19.24 11.16
C GLY A 185 -4.26 18.53 9.90
N ARG A 186 -5.51 18.08 9.92
CA ARG A 186 -6.08 17.28 8.85
C ARG A 186 -7.42 17.84 8.34
#